data_ac9762e3f75993b73baf4cd177076cb2
#
_entry.id   ac9762e3f75993b73baf4cd177076cb2
#
_cell.length_a   1.000
_cell.length_b   1.000
_cell.length_c   1.000
_cell.angle_alpha   90.00
_cell.angle_beta   90.00
_cell.angle_gamma   90.00
#
_symmetry.space_group_name_H-M   'P 1'
#
loop_
_entity.id
_entity.type
_entity.pdbx_description
1 polymer ?
#
loop_
_entity_poly.entity_id
_entity_poly.type
_entity_poly.pdbx_seq_one_letter_code
_entity_poly.pdbx_strand_id
1 'polypeptide(L)'
;LTGFLGHELMHREVARRLGYIAYFKAWWIGLLLALVTSIFHVIIALPGATVIGPKVWGYPSRRDELRIALAGPATNMVFAVIFLTFSLLLPGPLSFYAFLIYAINAWLGFFNMLPLALPGIMLDGFRVFRRDVRIWVVAFIVSVALLIPSFIL
;
A
#
# COMPACT_ATOMS: atom_id res chain seq x y z
N LEU A 1 9.58 -0.66 -6.90
CA LEU A 1 8.62 -1.62 -7.49
C LEU A 1 7.87 -2.41 -6.40
N THR A 2 8.55 -2.95 -5.38
CA THR A 2 7.92 -3.75 -4.32
C THR A 2 6.84 -2.99 -3.57
N GLY A 3 7.07 -1.74 -3.21
CA GLY A 3 6.13 -0.94 -2.42
C GLY A 3 4.80 -0.71 -3.12
N PHE A 4 4.81 -0.10 -4.30
CA PHE A 4 3.57 0.23 -5.01
C PHE A 4 2.98 -0.98 -5.75
N LEU A 5 3.80 -1.66 -6.58
CA LEU A 5 3.28 -2.76 -7.40
C LEU A 5 2.78 -3.93 -6.55
N GLY A 6 3.53 -4.30 -5.50
CA GLY A 6 3.11 -5.34 -4.56
C GLY A 6 1.79 -5.00 -3.87
N HIS A 7 1.63 -3.75 -3.46
CA HIS A 7 0.41 -3.20 -2.87
C HIS A 7 -0.80 -3.37 -3.81
N GLU A 8 -0.71 -2.85 -5.02
CA GLU A 8 -1.81 -2.90 -6.01
C GLU A 8 -2.14 -4.33 -6.46
N LEU A 9 -1.11 -5.14 -6.68
CA LEU A 9 -1.31 -6.54 -7.05
C LEU A 9 -2.02 -7.33 -5.95
N MET A 10 -1.79 -7.00 -4.67
CA MET A 10 -2.46 -7.69 -3.58
C MET A 10 -3.93 -7.29 -3.47
N HIS A 11 -4.29 -6.01 -3.68
CA HIS A 11 -5.68 -5.60 -3.80
C HIS A 11 -6.39 -6.42 -4.90
N ARG A 12 -5.77 -6.50 -6.09
CA ARG A 12 -6.30 -7.25 -7.21
C ARG A 12 -6.47 -8.73 -6.88
N GLU A 13 -5.45 -9.34 -6.29
CA GLU A 13 -5.47 -10.78 -6.00
C GLU A 13 -6.55 -11.14 -4.98
N VAL A 14 -6.64 -10.38 -3.87
CA VAL A 14 -7.67 -10.59 -2.86
C VAL A 14 -9.06 -10.38 -3.44
N ALA A 15 -9.26 -9.32 -4.23
CA ALA A 15 -10.54 -9.09 -4.89
C ALA A 15 -10.94 -10.26 -5.79
N ARG A 16 -10.01 -10.77 -6.62
CA ARG A 16 -10.27 -11.92 -7.49
C ARG A 16 -10.60 -13.19 -6.72
N ARG A 17 -9.87 -13.48 -5.64
CA ARG A 17 -10.16 -14.64 -4.78
C ARG A 17 -11.53 -14.55 -4.10
N LEU A 18 -12.03 -13.34 -3.87
CA LEU A 18 -13.37 -13.09 -3.34
C LEU A 18 -14.44 -13.07 -4.43
N GLY A 19 -14.10 -13.31 -5.70
CA GLY A 19 -15.02 -13.40 -6.83
C GLY A 19 -15.37 -12.07 -7.48
N TYR A 20 -14.52 -11.03 -7.29
CA TYR A 20 -14.67 -9.75 -7.99
C TYR A 20 -13.89 -9.72 -9.31
N ILE A 21 -14.37 -8.94 -10.26
CA ILE A 21 -13.59 -8.57 -11.44
C ILE A 21 -12.57 -7.52 -10.98
N ALA A 22 -11.27 -7.80 -11.09
CA ALA A 22 -10.24 -6.86 -10.70
C ALA A 22 -9.07 -6.87 -11.68
N TYR A 23 -8.62 -5.68 -12.06
CA TYR A 23 -7.46 -5.47 -12.94
C TYR A 23 -6.73 -4.19 -12.56
N PHE A 24 -5.42 -4.15 -12.81
CA PHE A 24 -4.63 -2.95 -12.64
C PHE A 24 -4.80 -2.05 -13.87
N LYS A 25 -5.11 -0.78 -13.64
CA LYS A 25 -5.20 0.25 -14.68
C LYS A 25 -4.09 1.27 -14.48
N ALA A 26 -3.12 1.28 -15.39
CA ALA A 26 -2.07 2.29 -15.40
C ALA A 26 -2.67 3.67 -15.73
N TRP A 27 -2.18 4.70 -15.06
CA TRP A 27 -2.55 6.08 -15.33
C TRP A 27 -1.35 6.83 -15.93
N TRP A 28 -1.33 6.90 -17.24
CA TRP A 28 -0.20 7.45 -18.01
C TRP A 28 0.13 8.90 -17.65
N ILE A 29 -0.87 9.71 -17.33
CA ILE A 29 -0.66 11.10 -16.90
C ILE A 29 0.06 11.13 -15.55
N GLY A 30 -0.30 10.26 -14.62
CA GLY A 30 0.37 10.13 -13.33
C GLY A 30 1.81 9.63 -13.44
N LEU A 31 2.10 8.76 -14.41
CA LEU A 31 3.46 8.32 -14.72
C LEU A 31 4.28 9.45 -15.35
N LEU A 32 3.69 10.23 -16.27
CA LEU A 32 4.34 11.40 -16.85
C LEU A 32 4.61 12.46 -15.78
N LEU A 33 3.67 12.69 -14.87
CA LEU A 33 3.85 13.58 -13.73
C LEU A 33 5.03 13.16 -12.86
N ALA A 34 5.16 11.87 -12.56
CA ALA A 34 6.29 11.34 -11.82
C ALA A 34 7.63 11.61 -12.53
N LEU A 35 7.66 11.44 -13.86
CA LEU A 35 8.84 11.70 -14.67
C LEU A 35 9.21 13.19 -14.65
N VAL A 36 8.25 14.08 -14.86
CA VAL A 36 8.48 15.53 -14.87
C VAL A 36 8.92 16.03 -13.49
N THR A 37 8.24 15.59 -12.42
CA THR A 37 8.58 16.05 -11.06
C THR A 37 9.91 15.50 -10.57
N SER A 38 10.38 14.36 -11.08
CA SER A 38 11.70 13.82 -10.74
C SER A 38 12.85 14.74 -11.13
N ILE A 39 12.68 15.57 -12.17
CA ILE A 39 13.66 16.58 -12.58
C ILE A 39 13.90 17.61 -11.47
N PHE A 40 12.86 17.87 -10.67
CA PHE A 40 12.93 18.79 -9.51
C PHE A 40 13.30 18.09 -8.20
N HIS A 41 13.81 16.84 -8.26
CA HIS A 41 14.14 16.00 -7.10
C HIS A 41 12.95 15.71 -6.18
N VAL A 42 11.73 15.89 -6.69
CA VAL A 42 10.47 15.51 -6.02
C VAL A 42 9.77 14.49 -6.90
N ILE A 43 9.34 13.37 -6.34
CA ILE A 43 8.61 12.35 -7.10
C ILE A 43 7.16 12.33 -6.66
N ILE A 44 6.29 12.88 -7.49
CA ILE A 44 4.83 12.78 -7.35
C ILE A 44 4.37 11.68 -8.32
N ALA A 45 4.26 10.46 -7.82
CA ALA A 45 3.90 9.31 -8.63
C ALA A 45 2.49 8.82 -8.31
N LEU A 46 1.63 8.83 -9.31
CA LEU A 46 0.31 8.21 -9.30
C LEU A 46 0.23 7.22 -10.47
N PRO A 47 0.99 6.11 -10.43
CA PRO A 47 1.23 5.26 -11.59
C PRO A 47 0.00 4.46 -12.04
N GLY A 48 -1.05 4.44 -11.25
CA GLY A 48 -2.29 3.72 -11.53
C GLY A 48 -2.97 3.25 -10.25
N ALA A 49 -4.01 2.46 -10.41
CA ALA A 49 -4.75 1.86 -9.31
C ALA A 49 -5.40 0.54 -9.73
N THR A 50 -5.71 -0.30 -8.75
CA THR A 50 -6.52 -1.48 -8.97
C THR A 50 -8.00 -1.08 -9.08
N VAL A 51 -8.56 -1.31 -10.27
CA VAL A 51 -9.99 -1.15 -10.53
C VAL A 51 -10.70 -2.43 -10.14
N ILE A 52 -11.68 -2.31 -9.26
CA ILE A 52 -12.51 -3.42 -8.79
C ILE A 52 -13.92 -3.22 -9.31
N GLY A 53 -14.35 -4.14 -10.16
CA GLY A 53 -15.68 -4.19 -10.73
C GLY A 53 -16.67 -4.98 -9.86
N PRO A 54 -17.84 -5.30 -10.42
CA PRO A 54 -18.86 -6.06 -9.71
C PRO A 54 -18.38 -7.47 -9.35
N LYS A 55 -19.00 -8.06 -8.35
CA LYS A 55 -18.79 -9.45 -7.98
C LYS A 55 -19.43 -10.35 -9.03
N VAL A 56 -18.69 -11.35 -9.50
CA VAL A 56 -19.19 -12.30 -10.52
C VAL A 56 -20.27 -13.22 -9.93
N TRP A 57 -20.05 -13.64 -8.67
CA TRP A 57 -20.96 -14.52 -7.94
C TRP A 57 -21.25 -13.96 -6.54
N GLY A 58 -22.54 -13.90 -6.19
CA GLY A 58 -22.99 -13.42 -4.90
C GLY A 58 -22.99 -11.89 -4.75
N TYR A 59 -23.35 -11.43 -3.57
CA TYR A 59 -23.46 -10.01 -3.26
C TYR A 59 -22.17 -9.46 -2.64
N PRO A 60 -21.80 -8.20 -2.94
CA PRO A 60 -20.73 -7.50 -2.24
C PRO A 60 -21.00 -7.45 -0.72
N SER A 61 -20.01 -7.77 0.08
CA SER A 61 -20.13 -7.72 1.54
C SER A 61 -19.20 -6.67 2.13
N ARG A 62 -19.55 -6.13 3.31
CA ARG A 62 -18.69 -5.22 4.08
C ARG A 62 -17.35 -5.88 4.43
N ARG A 63 -17.36 -7.20 4.67
CA ARG A 63 -16.15 -7.97 4.98
C ARG A 63 -15.23 -8.09 3.77
N ASP A 64 -15.79 -8.26 2.58
CA ASP A 64 -15.01 -8.33 1.35
C ASP A 64 -14.28 -7.00 1.11
N GLU A 65 -15.01 -5.88 1.21
CA GLU A 65 -14.44 -4.55 1.03
C GLU A 65 -13.34 -4.25 2.05
N LEU A 66 -13.54 -4.63 3.31
CA LEU A 66 -12.53 -4.52 4.37
C LEU A 66 -11.27 -5.32 4.03
N ARG A 67 -11.41 -6.59 3.62
CA ARG A 67 -10.28 -7.46 3.25
C ARG A 67 -9.52 -6.92 2.05
N ILE A 68 -10.25 -6.46 1.04
CA ILE A 68 -9.64 -5.87 -0.14
C ILE A 68 -8.89 -4.59 0.22
N ALA A 69 -9.49 -3.68 0.99
CA ALA A 69 -8.85 -2.43 1.38
C ALA A 69 -7.61 -2.64 2.27
N LEU A 70 -7.60 -3.66 3.12
CA LEU A 70 -6.43 -3.99 3.94
C LEU A 70 -5.30 -4.66 3.16
N ALA A 71 -5.59 -5.30 2.04
CA ALA A 71 -4.64 -6.16 1.35
C ALA A 71 -3.36 -5.43 0.92
N GLY A 72 -3.49 -4.23 0.35
CA GLY A 72 -2.35 -3.40 -0.06
C GLY A 72 -1.50 -2.95 1.13
N PRO A 73 -2.06 -2.21 2.10
CA PRO A 73 -1.33 -1.77 3.28
C PRO A 73 -0.70 -2.91 4.06
N ALA A 74 -1.40 -4.04 4.25
CA ALA A 74 -0.85 -5.22 4.91
C ALA A 74 0.36 -5.78 4.17
N THR A 75 0.36 -5.79 2.84
CA THR A 75 1.50 -6.22 2.04
C THR A 75 2.71 -5.30 2.26
N ASN A 76 2.50 -4.00 2.29
CA ASN A 76 3.58 -3.07 2.61
C ASN A 76 4.13 -3.30 4.02
N MET A 77 3.28 -3.53 5.03
CA MET A 77 3.71 -3.83 6.39
C MET A 77 4.54 -5.13 6.46
N VAL A 78 4.11 -6.18 5.76
CA VAL A 78 4.86 -7.44 5.68
C VAL A 78 6.22 -7.22 5.02
N PHE A 79 6.29 -6.51 3.90
CA PHE A 79 7.56 -6.20 3.27
C PHE A 79 8.44 -5.31 4.16
N ALA A 80 7.85 -4.35 4.89
CA ALA A 80 8.61 -3.56 5.86
C ALA A 80 9.27 -4.44 6.92
N VAL A 81 8.55 -5.41 7.50
CA VAL A 81 9.13 -6.34 8.48
C VAL A 81 10.24 -7.18 7.86
N ILE A 82 10.02 -7.78 6.70
CA ILE A 82 11.00 -8.63 6.02
C ILE A 82 12.29 -7.84 5.70
N PHE A 83 12.15 -6.66 5.11
CA PHE A 83 13.30 -5.88 4.67
C PHE A 83 13.99 -5.13 5.82
N LEU A 84 13.29 -4.79 6.90
CA LEU A 84 13.93 -4.35 8.14
C LEU A 84 14.81 -5.46 8.73
N THR A 85 14.29 -6.68 8.79
CA THR A 85 15.08 -7.84 9.23
C THR A 85 16.32 -8.05 8.36
N PHE A 86 16.18 -7.97 7.04
CA PHE A 86 17.32 -8.08 6.13
C PHE A 86 18.32 -6.94 6.30
N SER A 87 17.86 -5.71 6.55
CA SER A 87 18.77 -4.59 6.78
C SER A 87 19.61 -4.74 8.03
N LEU A 88 19.10 -5.45 9.04
CA LEU A 88 19.84 -5.71 10.30
C LEU A 88 20.76 -6.93 10.20
N LEU A 89 20.48 -7.87 9.30
CA LEU A 89 21.22 -9.13 9.21
C LEU A 89 22.25 -9.15 8.08
N LEU A 90 22.05 -8.38 7.00
CA LEU A 90 22.94 -8.39 5.85
C LEU A 90 24.12 -7.43 6.05
N PRO A 91 25.33 -7.77 5.59
CA PRO A 91 26.48 -6.89 5.66
C PRO A 91 26.56 -5.92 4.47
N GLY A 92 27.26 -4.81 4.66
CA GLY A 92 27.69 -3.89 3.62
C GLY A 92 26.56 -3.27 2.79
N PRO A 93 26.74 -3.09 1.47
CA PRO A 93 25.76 -2.40 0.63
C PRO A 93 24.38 -3.06 0.60
N LEU A 94 24.29 -4.38 0.82
CA LEU A 94 23.01 -5.10 0.83
C LEU A 94 22.11 -4.65 1.99
N SER A 95 22.69 -4.35 3.16
CA SER A 95 21.98 -3.77 4.30
C SER A 95 21.31 -2.45 3.90
N PHE A 96 22.04 -1.56 3.23
CA PHE A 96 21.55 -0.27 2.79
C PHE A 96 20.37 -0.40 1.80
N TYR A 97 20.48 -1.27 0.79
CA TYR A 97 19.39 -1.50 -0.15
C TYR A 97 18.16 -2.13 0.53
N ALA A 98 18.37 -3.07 1.45
CA ALA A 98 17.30 -3.64 2.24
C ALA A 98 16.60 -2.55 3.08
N PHE A 99 17.36 -1.66 3.72
CA PHE A 99 16.81 -0.53 4.47
C PHE A 99 15.98 0.43 3.59
N LEU A 100 16.45 0.76 2.39
CA LEU A 100 15.66 1.58 1.45
C LEU A 100 14.33 0.94 1.08
N ILE A 101 14.33 -0.38 0.81
CA ILE A 101 13.10 -1.11 0.48
C ILE A 101 12.17 -1.13 1.71
N TYR A 102 12.70 -1.37 2.91
CA TYR A 102 11.97 -1.28 4.16
C TYR A 102 11.32 0.09 4.31
N ALA A 103 12.11 1.18 4.25
CA ALA A 103 11.63 2.54 4.49
C ALA A 103 10.48 2.92 3.52
N ILE A 104 10.63 2.61 2.23
CA ILE A 104 9.58 2.85 1.23
C ILE A 104 8.30 2.10 1.59
N ASN A 105 8.39 0.83 2.00
CA ASN A 105 7.23 0.03 2.34
C ASN A 105 6.59 0.49 3.66
N ALA A 106 7.37 0.86 4.66
CA ALA A 106 6.87 1.40 5.93
C ALA A 106 6.11 2.72 5.70
N TRP A 107 6.67 3.64 4.90
CA TRP A 107 6.01 4.90 4.53
C TRP A 107 4.72 4.66 3.74
N LEU A 108 4.72 3.79 2.74
CA LEU A 108 3.52 3.49 1.96
C LEU A 108 2.44 2.81 2.80
N GLY A 109 2.83 1.88 3.68
CA GLY A 109 1.90 1.25 4.62
C GLY A 109 1.24 2.26 5.54
N PHE A 110 2.02 3.14 6.15
CA PHE A 110 1.52 4.22 7.01
C PHE A 110 0.62 5.20 6.23
N PHE A 111 1.11 5.73 5.10
CA PHE A 111 0.38 6.71 4.30
C PHE A 111 -0.98 6.20 3.85
N ASN A 112 -1.03 4.94 3.35
CA ASN A 112 -2.28 4.35 2.92
C ASN A 112 -3.23 4.00 4.08
N MET A 113 -2.73 3.93 5.33
CA MET A 113 -3.59 3.75 6.51
C MET A 113 -4.14 5.06 7.08
N LEU A 114 -3.76 6.22 6.54
CA LEU A 114 -4.40 7.49 6.91
C LEU A 114 -5.88 7.47 6.51
N PRO A 115 -6.80 7.96 7.40
CA PRO A 115 -8.23 7.94 7.13
C PRO A 115 -8.65 9.14 6.27
N LEU A 116 -7.98 9.31 5.13
CA LEU A 116 -8.18 10.47 4.25
C LEU A 116 -8.95 10.09 2.98
N ALA A 117 -9.92 10.94 2.65
CA ALA A 117 -10.61 10.93 1.37
C ALA A 117 -10.62 12.35 0.81
N LEU A 118 -10.03 12.52 -0.36
CA LEU A 118 -10.03 13.76 -1.14
C LEU A 118 -10.85 13.54 -2.42
N PRO A 119 -11.34 14.59 -3.06
CA PRO A 119 -12.03 14.47 -4.35
C PRO A 119 -11.15 13.71 -5.36
N GLY A 120 -11.60 12.55 -5.82
CA GLY A 120 -10.89 11.69 -6.76
C GLY A 120 -9.81 10.77 -6.16
N ILE A 121 -9.45 10.92 -4.88
CA ILE A 121 -8.43 10.08 -4.21
C ILE A 121 -8.97 9.61 -2.86
N MET A 122 -9.12 8.31 -2.71
CA MET A 122 -9.56 7.70 -1.46
C MET A 122 -8.52 6.67 -1.01
N LEU A 123 -7.85 6.96 0.12
CA LEU A 123 -6.88 6.06 0.70
C LEU A 123 -7.56 4.82 1.29
N ASP A 124 -6.85 3.72 1.34
CA ASP A 124 -7.38 2.46 1.87
C ASP A 124 -7.75 2.55 3.35
N GLY A 125 -6.96 3.28 4.13
CA GLY A 125 -7.24 3.56 5.54
C GLY A 125 -8.63 4.18 5.78
N PHE A 126 -9.09 5.04 4.87
CA PHE A 126 -10.45 5.59 4.97
C PHE A 126 -11.52 4.52 4.74
N ARG A 127 -11.29 3.60 3.77
CA ARG A 127 -12.20 2.48 3.51
C ARG A 127 -12.25 1.53 4.71
N VAL A 128 -11.08 1.18 5.27
CA VAL A 128 -10.98 0.34 6.46
C VAL A 128 -11.67 1.00 7.66
N PHE A 129 -11.37 2.28 7.93
CA PHE A 129 -11.98 3.07 9.00
C PHE A 129 -13.50 3.07 8.95
N ARG A 130 -14.07 3.28 7.76
CA ARG A 130 -15.53 3.27 7.56
C ARG A 130 -16.17 1.89 7.73
N ARG A 131 -15.43 0.82 7.55
CA ARG A 131 -15.96 -0.55 7.65
C ARG A 131 -15.78 -1.14 9.05
N ASP A 132 -14.62 -0.93 9.66
CA ASP A 132 -14.32 -1.41 11.01
C ASP A 132 -13.22 -0.55 11.66
N VAL A 133 -13.63 0.32 12.59
CA VAL A 133 -12.72 1.22 13.31
C VAL A 133 -11.71 0.45 14.16
N ARG A 134 -12.08 -0.70 14.73
CA ARG A 134 -11.19 -1.49 15.60
C ARG A 134 -10.03 -2.05 14.79
N ILE A 135 -10.36 -2.65 13.65
CA ILE A 135 -9.35 -3.19 12.72
C ILE A 135 -8.47 -2.06 12.18
N TRP A 136 -9.08 -0.91 11.86
CA TRP A 136 -8.33 0.26 11.43
C TRP A 136 -7.34 0.75 12.48
N VAL A 137 -7.76 0.89 13.75
CA VAL A 137 -6.89 1.32 14.87
C VAL A 137 -5.69 0.38 15.01
N VAL A 138 -5.92 -0.94 15.01
CA VAL A 138 -4.82 -1.92 15.11
C VAL A 138 -3.85 -1.79 13.93
N ALA A 139 -4.37 -1.76 12.70
CA ALA A 139 -3.54 -1.64 11.51
C ALA A 139 -2.78 -0.30 11.46
N PHE A 140 -3.41 0.79 11.89
CA PHE A 140 -2.79 2.10 11.97
C PHE A 140 -1.65 2.12 13.00
N ILE A 141 -1.86 1.59 14.20
CA ILE A 141 -0.81 1.49 15.23
C ILE A 141 0.37 0.65 14.73
N VAL A 142 0.10 -0.48 14.07
CA VAL A 142 1.16 -1.31 13.47
C VAL A 142 1.94 -0.54 12.41
N SER A 143 1.24 0.21 11.55
CA SER A 143 1.90 1.00 10.50
C SER A 143 2.80 2.11 11.08
N VAL A 144 2.33 2.79 12.15
CA VAL A 144 3.14 3.79 12.88
C VAL A 144 4.35 3.14 13.54
N ALA A 145 4.19 2.02 14.21
CA ALA A 145 5.29 1.30 14.85
C ALA A 145 6.36 0.87 13.85
N LEU A 146 5.94 0.41 12.66
CA LEU A 146 6.87 0.04 11.58
C LEU A 146 7.55 1.25 10.93
N LEU A 147 7.00 2.45 11.07
CA LEU A 147 7.61 3.66 10.54
C LEU A 147 8.73 4.19 11.45
N ILE A 148 8.65 3.97 12.76
CA ILE A 148 9.62 4.52 13.74
C ILE A 148 11.08 4.21 13.40
N PRO A 149 11.49 2.96 13.07
CA PRO A 149 12.89 2.66 12.77
C PRO A 149 13.45 3.45 11.58
N SER A 150 12.61 3.94 10.65
CA SER A 150 13.08 4.74 9.52
C SER A 150 13.60 6.13 9.90
N PHE A 151 13.38 6.57 11.14
CA PHE A 151 13.90 7.83 11.69
C PHE A 151 15.08 7.65 12.63
N ILE A 152 15.37 6.41 13.04
CA ILE A 152 16.38 6.10 14.08
C ILE A 152 17.61 5.43 13.46
N LEU A 153 17.40 4.59 12.45
CA LEU A 153 18.42 3.85 11.73
C LEU A 153 18.89 4.60 10.48
#